data_28fb8c86b26ed16d8e6ce30ac2979fc2
#
_entry.id   28fb8c86b26ed16d8e6ce30ac2979fc2
#
_cell.length_a   1.000
_cell.length_b   1.000
_cell.length_c   1.000
_cell.angle_alpha   90.00
_cell.angle_beta   90.00
_cell.angle_gamma   90.00
#
_symmetry.space_group_name_H-M   'P 1'
#
loop_
_entity.id
_entity.type
_entity.pdbx_description
1 polymer ?
#
loop_
_entity_poly.entity_id
_entity_poly.type
_entity_poly.pdbx_seq_one_letter_code
_entity_poly.pdbx_strand_id
1 'polypeptide(L)'
;MSIMTIPGSTERLRNDGSIPHHDIGPQERAPRLVLVADLQGQELNGMFVLSRLAAFLRDIEAGRRRDLRLRERVLVIPSVGNAAEGRGTSAQRIAWLRWAMIEAVVAATQAAYYRVAIHPSLDVEEMPQVRLYAPNDDERASACLFGLPAVIERPLEPDDAPALVWAWRPHGGENFALRAGQANGLQTAHCESLFRALVAFLDRTGIVGGLRLTHEEEDLGYFGQRQVFVVLAEQSGIFSSRQEVGRWVQAGEELGQVYDSFTGGERAPVVAPVAGLLASLRRQPLLREGDLVARILMPAQTVRCERSRLRGERHERRFGFRS
;
A
#
# COMPACT_ATOMS: atom_id res chain seq x y z
N MET A 1 22.16 2.22 11.14
CA MET A 1 20.91 1.45 11.39
C MET A 1 20.45 1.89 12.75
N SER A 2 19.36 2.63 12.79
CA SER A 2 18.76 3.09 14.05
C SER A 2 17.80 2.03 14.58
N ILE A 3 17.56 2.02 15.89
CA ILE A 3 16.77 1.01 16.58
C ILE A 3 15.71 1.72 17.42
N MET A 4 14.48 1.30 17.28
CA MET A 4 13.32 1.80 18.01
C MET A 4 12.88 0.71 19.01
N THR A 5 12.68 1.05 20.26
CA THR A 5 12.37 0.08 21.32
C THR A 5 10.87 0.04 21.61
N ILE A 6 10.30 -1.16 21.75
CA ILE A 6 8.91 -1.36 22.16
C ILE A 6 8.81 -1.23 23.68
N PRO A 7 8.04 -0.29 24.23
CA PRO A 7 7.86 -0.14 25.68
C PRO A 7 7.21 -1.40 26.29
N GLY A 8 7.76 -1.88 27.43
CA GLY A 8 7.18 -2.97 28.23
C GLY A 8 7.56 -4.40 27.81
N SER A 9 8.47 -4.61 26.85
CA SER A 9 8.89 -5.93 26.40
C SER A 9 10.16 -6.41 27.15
N THR A 10 10.08 -6.64 28.48
CA THR A 10 11.22 -7.12 29.27
C THR A 10 11.40 -8.64 29.27
N GLU A 11 10.54 -9.43 28.61
CA GLU A 11 10.68 -10.89 28.57
C GLU A 11 10.61 -11.46 27.14
N ARG A 12 11.78 -11.86 26.65
CA ARG A 12 12.01 -12.86 25.58
C ARG A 12 11.33 -12.65 24.22
N LEU A 13 11.50 -11.49 23.65
CA LEU A 13 11.68 -11.42 22.19
C LEU A 13 13.15 -11.81 21.92
N ARG A 14 13.43 -12.65 20.93
CA ARG A 14 14.79 -13.02 20.52
C ARG A 14 15.59 -11.86 19.94
N ASN A 15 15.05 -10.67 19.91
CA ASN A 15 15.68 -9.37 19.77
C ASN A 15 15.10 -8.47 20.85
N ASP A 16 15.86 -7.63 21.42
CA ASP A 16 15.65 -6.62 22.46
C ASP A 16 14.42 -5.69 22.32
N GLY A 17 13.33 -6.13 21.64
CA GLY A 17 12.13 -5.35 21.37
C GLY A 17 12.36 -4.22 20.38
N SER A 18 13.42 -4.28 19.59
CA SER A 18 13.82 -3.22 18.67
C SER A 18 13.23 -3.40 17.28
N ILE A 19 12.73 -2.30 16.69
CA ILE A 19 12.27 -2.25 15.30
C ILE A 19 13.39 -1.66 14.44
N PRO A 20 14.01 -2.45 13.54
CA PRO A 20 15.05 -1.93 12.67
C PRO A 20 14.47 -0.96 11.66
N HIS A 21 15.09 0.21 11.51
CA HIS A 21 14.67 1.23 10.58
C HIS A 21 15.83 1.98 9.95
N HIS A 22 15.56 2.68 8.86
CA HIS A 22 16.51 3.60 8.23
C HIS A 22 16.01 5.02 8.46
N ASP A 23 16.80 5.82 9.11
CA ASP A 23 16.60 7.24 9.33
C ASP A 23 17.61 7.99 8.46
N ILE A 24 17.14 8.72 7.43
CA ILE A 24 17.93 9.22 6.32
C ILE A 24 17.59 10.70 6.09
N GLY A 25 18.62 11.54 5.92
CA GLY A 25 18.49 12.98 5.68
C GLY A 25 18.78 13.84 6.89
N PRO A 26 18.43 15.14 6.85
CA PRO A 26 18.76 16.13 7.89
C PRO A 26 18.07 15.79 9.22
N GLN A 27 18.89 15.50 10.25
CA GLN A 27 18.45 15.01 11.56
C GLN A 27 17.85 16.10 12.47
N GLU A 28 18.03 17.36 12.13
CA GLU A 28 17.54 18.50 12.93
C GLU A 28 16.04 18.74 12.81
N ARG A 29 15.40 18.03 11.84
CA ARG A 29 13.96 18.17 11.54
C ARG A 29 13.20 16.89 11.83
N ALA A 30 11.91 17.02 12.13
CA ALA A 30 11.01 15.88 12.14
C ALA A 30 10.98 15.20 10.76
N PRO A 31 10.75 13.89 10.67
CA PRO A 31 10.60 13.22 9.39
C PRO A 31 9.47 13.84 8.56
N ARG A 32 9.76 14.20 7.31
CA ARG A 32 8.73 14.68 6.38
C ARG A 32 7.90 13.54 5.84
N LEU A 33 8.54 12.39 5.60
CA LEU A 33 7.93 11.18 5.07
C LEU A 33 8.30 9.97 5.93
N VAL A 34 7.33 9.15 6.20
CA VAL A 34 7.51 7.83 6.81
C VAL A 34 6.91 6.77 5.90
N LEU A 35 7.64 5.67 5.74
CA LEU A 35 7.27 4.52 4.93
C LEU A 35 7.38 3.26 5.78
N VAL A 36 6.29 2.50 5.88
CA VAL A 36 6.22 1.27 6.69
C VAL A 36 5.68 0.13 5.86
N ALA A 37 6.31 -1.03 5.94
CA ALA A 37 5.83 -2.28 5.35
C ALA A 37 5.98 -3.45 6.33
N ASP A 38 5.45 -4.60 5.93
CA ASP A 38 5.64 -5.90 6.57
C ASP A 38 5.33 -5.89 8.09
N LEU A 39 4.11 -5.47 8.43
CA LEU A 39 3.61 -5.52 9.80
C LEU A 39 3.30 -6.96 10.26
N GLN A 40 3.15 -7.90 9.32
CA GLN A 40 2.73 -9.27 9.59
C GLN A 40 3.83 -10.32 9.36
N GLY A 41 5.01 -9.91 8.85
CA GLY A 41 6.14 -10.81 8.60
C GLY A 41 6.01 -11.66 7.33
N GLN A 42 5.07 -11.32 6.44
CA GLN A 42 4.78 -12.08 5.21
C GLN A 42 4.61 -11.17 3.98
N GLU A 43 4.83 -9.88 4.14
CA GLU A 43 4.56 -8.86 3.12
C GLU A 43 5.80 -8.56 2.29
N LEU A 44 6.33 -9.58 1.58
CA LEU A 44 7.63 -9.54 0.91
C LEU A 44 7.77 -8.42 -0.13
N ASN A 45 6.71 -8.09 -0.88
CA ASN A 45 6.73 -7.02 -1.88
C ASN A 45 7.06 -5.67 -1.24
N GLY A 46 6.34 -5.32 -0.16
CA GLY A 46 6.56 -4.06 0.57
C GLY A 46 7.95 -3.98 1.20
N MET A 47 8.37 -5.04 1.87
CA MET A 47 9.69 -5.14 2.48
C MET A 47 10.81 -4.94 1.44
N PHE A 48 10.72 -5.62 0.31
CA PHE A 48 11.72 -5.54 -0.77
C PHE A 48 11.78 -4.14 -1.38
N VAL A 49 10.62 -3.54 -1.66
CA VAL A 49 10.52 -2.18 -2.22
C VAL A 49 11.13 -1.16 -1.28
N LEU A 50 10.79 -1.20 0.02
CA LEU A 50 11.32 -0.25 1.00
C LEU A 50 12.79 -0.45 1.27
N SER A 51 13.31 -1.68 1.26
CA SER A 51 14.76 -1.93 1.37
C SER A 51 15.52 -1.35 0.18
N ARG A 52 15.01 -1.50 -1.06
CA ARG A 52 15.58 -0.85 -2.26
C ARG A 52 15.53 0.67 -2.17
N LEU A 53 14.41 1.22 -1.70
CA LEU A 53 14.24 2.66 -1.55
C LEU A 53 15.20 3.23 -0.51
N ALA A 54 15.38 2.55 0.62
CA ALA A 54 16.35 2.94 1.64
C ALA A 54 17.78 2.95 1.09
N ALA A 55 18.15 1.95 0.29
CA ALA A 55 19.45 1.93 -0.40
C ALA A 55 19.61 3.11 -1.36
N PHE A 56 18.57 3.39 -2.17
CA PHE A 56 18.55 4.52 -3.09
C PHE A 56 18.73 5.87 -2.37
N LEU A 57 17.99 6.11 -1.26
CA LEU A 57 18.08 7.33 -0.48
C LEU A 57 19.43 7.48 0.20
N ARG A 58 20.02 6.39 0.71
CA ARG A 58 21.38 6.40 1.28
C ARG A 58 22.46 6.69 0.23
N ASP A 59 22.28 6.25 -1.01
CA ASP A 59 23.18 6.60 -2.11
C ASP A 59 23.14 8.09 -2.41
N ILE A 60 21.98 8.73 -2.29
CA ILE A 60 21.84 10.19 -2.41
C ILE A 60 22.53 10.88 -1.24
N GLU A 61 22.23 10.48 -0.01
CA GLU A 61 22.82 11.05 1.22
C GLU A 61 24.35 10.96 1.24
N ALA A 62 24.90 9.83 0.79
CA ALA A 62 26.35 9.61 0.69
C ALA A 62 27.00 10.31 -0.53
N GLY A 63 26.24 11.09 -1.32
CA GLY A 63 26.76 11.78 -2.50
C GLY A 63 27.13 10.88 -3.70
N ARG A 64 26.78 9.59 -3.66
CA ARG A 64 27.03 8.66 -4.78
C ARG A 64 26.18 9.01 -6.01
N ARG A 65 25.09 9.73 -5.82
CA ARG A 65 24.21 10.26 -6.88
C ARG A 65 24.33 11.79 -6.93
N ARG A 66 25.33 12.29 -7.61
CA ARG A 66 25.75 13.71 -7.60
C ARG A 66 24.68 14.69 -8.05
N ASP A 67 23.77 14.26 -8.94
CA ASP A 67 22.70 15.08 -9.49
C ASP A 67 21.47 15.16 -8.58
N LEU A 68 21.40 14.31 -7.55
CA LEU A 68 20.27 14.21 -6.65
C LEU A 68 20.62 14.81 -5.28
N ARG A 69 19.61 15.39 -4.63
CA ARG A 69 19.74 15.95 -3.28
C ARG A 69 18.56 15.55 -2.43
N LEU A 70 18.83 14.94 -1.27
CA LEU A 70 17.82 14.71 -0.25
C LEU A 70 17.65 16.00 0.57
N ARG A 71 16.45 16.57 0.53
CA ARG A 71 16.14 17.88 1.16
C ARG A 71 15.44 17.71 2.51
N GLU A 72 14.74 16.62 2.70
CA GLU A 72 13.92 16.36 3.87
C GLU A 72 14.28 15.01 4.50
N ARG A 73 14.01 14.88 5.80
CA ARG A 73 14.24 13.65 6.54
C ARG A 73 13.18 12.60 6.20
N VAL A 74 13.62 11.37 5.94
CA VAL A 74 12.77 10.22 5.59
C VAL A 74 13.06 9.06 6.53
N LEU A 75 12.01 8.53 7.14
CA LEU A 75 12.07 7.32 7.96
C LEU A 75 11.52 6.14 7.17
N VAL A 76 12.30 5.06 7.03
CA VAL A 76 11.91 3.86 6.30
C VAL A 76 11.99 2.65 7.22
N ILE A 77 10.87 1.95 7.38
CA ILE A 77 10.69 0.73 8.18
C ILE A 77 10.30 -0.40 7.21
N PRO A 78 11.25 -1.13 6.64
CA PRO A 78 10.94 -2.18 5.64
C PRO A 78 10.19 -3.37 6.23
N SER A 79 10.45 -3.69 7.50
CA SER A 79 9.78 -4.76 8.23
C SER A 79 9.77 -4.44 9.72
N VAL A 80 8.66 -4.71 10.37
CA VAL A 80 8.54 -4.55 11.83
C VAL A 80 9.03 -5.81 12.57
N GLY A 81 9.29 -6.88 11.82
CA GLY A 81 9.87 -8.14 12.30
C GLY A 81 8.83 -9.16 12.73
N ASN A 82 9.23 -10.44 12.70
CA ASN A 82 8.41 -11.59 13.11
C ASN A 82 8.41 -11.76 14.63
N ALA A 83 7.90 -10.80 15.38
CA ALA A 83 7.77 -10.93 16.85
C ALA A 83 6.83 -12.10 17.27
N ALA A 84 6.10 -12.70 16.32
CA ALA A 84 5.07 -13.71 16.57
C ALA A 84 5.47 -15.15 16.24
N GLU A 85 6.62 -15.43 15.61
CA GLU A 85 7.00 -16.78 15.17
C GLU A 85 7.71 -17.62 16.26
N GLY A 86 7.24 -17.56 17.50
CA GLY A 86 7.58 -18.58 18.49
C GLY A 86 6.61 -19.75 18.37
N ARG A 87 7.05 -20.97 18.03
CA ARG A 87 6.23 -22.18 18.13
C ARG A 87 5.61 -22.25 19.54
N GLY A 88 4.29 -22.27 19.64
CA GLY A 88 3.54 -22.33 20.89
C GLY A 88 3.06 -21.00 21.46
N THR A 89 3.15 -19.90 20.73
CA THR A 89 2.61 -18.60 21.17
C THR A 89 1.07 -18.60 21.03
N SER A 90 0.34 -18.26 22.11
CA SER A 90 -1.13 -18.17 22.06
C SER A 90 -1.60 -17.03 21.15
N ALA A 91 -2.79 -17.18 20.54
CA ALA A 91 -3.38 -16.14 19.68
C ALA A 91 -3.50 -14.78 20.37
N GLN A 92 -3.82 -14.76 21.69
CA GLN A 92 -3.89 -13.54 22.50
C GLN A 92 -2.53 -12.85 22.63
N ARG A 93 -1.45 -13.61 22.80
CA ARG A 93 -0.08 -13.07 22.88
C ARG A 93 0.36 -12.50 21.53
N ILE A 94 0.01 -13.15 20.43
CA ILE A 94 0.27 -12.65 19.06
C ILE A 94 -0.47 -11.32 18.84
N ALA A 95 -1.74 -11.23 19.20
CA ALA A 95 -2.54 -10.02 19.07
C ALA A 95 -1.96 -8.87 19.92
N TRP A 96 -1.55 -9.14 21.17
CA TRP A 96 -0.91 -8.15 22.04
C TRP A 96 0.42 -7.64 21.47
N LEU A 97 1.28 -8.55 20.97
CA LEU A 97 2.54 -8.18 20.34
C LEU A 97 2.35 -7.30 19.10
N ARG A 98 1.38 -7.65 18.25
CA ARG A 98 1.03 -6.82 17.08
C ARG A 98 0.58 -5.43 17.50
N TRP A 99 -0.26 -5.33 18.51
CA TRP A 99 -0.71 -4.04 19.04
C TRP A 99 0.46 -3.20 19.58
N ALA A 100 1.31 -3.77 20.41
CA ALA A 100 2.50 -3.09 20.94
C ALA A 100 3.46 -2.62 19.84
N MET A 101 3.61 -3.40 18.77
CA MET A 101 4.40 -3.01 17.59
C MET A 101 3.77 -1.83 16.87
N ILE A 102 2.45 -1.82 16.66
CA ILE A 102 1.74 -0.70 16.05
C ILE A 102 1.91 0.56 16.89
N GLU A 103 1.73 0.48 18.20
CA GLU A 103 1.93 1.62 19.11
C GLU A 103 3.35 2.19 19.03
N ALA A 104 4.37 1.34 19.00
CA ALA A 104 5.76 1.76 18.88
C ALA A 104 6.04 2.45 17.53
N VAL A 105 5.51 1.90 16.44
CA VAL A 105 5.61 2.50 15.10
C VAL A 105 4.89 3.85 15.09
N VAL A 106 3.68 3.95 15.62
CA VAL A 106 2.92 5.21 15.67
C VAL A 106 3.66 6.26 16.48
N ALA A 107 4.16 5.91 17.67
CA ALA A 107 4.93 6.84 18.52
C ALA A 107 6.13 7.46 17.79
N ALA A 108 6.82 6.67 16.97
CA ALA A 108 7.97 7.14 16.20
C ALA A 108 7.61 7.88 14.91
N THR A 109 6.42 7.66 14.40
CA THR A 109 6.03 8.14 13.06
C THR A 109 4.97 9.24 13.07
N GLN A 110 4.30 9.47 14.21
CA GLN A 110 3.19 10.43 14.36
C GLN A 110 3.56 11.88 13.99
N ALA A 111 4.82 12.27 14.16
CA ALA A 111 5.29 13.62 13.84
C ALA A 111 5.51 13.86 12.33
N ALA A 112 5.47 12.81 11.51
CA ALA A 112 5.67 12.94 10.07
C ALA A 112 4.43 13.54 9.39
N TYR A 113 4.66 14.35 8.35
CA TYR A 113 3.57 14.93 7.57
C TYR A 113 2.96 13.91 6.60
N TYR A 114 3.81 13.17 5.85
CA TYR A 114 3.38 12.09 4.97
C TYR A 114 3.66 10.74 5.61
N ARG A 115 2.65 9.89 5.65
CA ARG A 115 2.77 8.51 6.18
C ARG A 115 2.21 7.54 5.16
N VAL A 116 3.03 6.57 4.79
CA VAL A 116 2.72 5.58 3.76
C VAL A 116 2.88 4.19 4.35
N ALA A 117 1.80 3.41 4.30
CA ALA A 117 1.81 1.99 4.65
C ALA A 117 1.68 1.15 3.38
N ILE A 118 2.51 0.10 3.24
CA ILE A 118 2.42 -0.85 2.12
C ILE A 118 1.87 -2.16 2.65
N HIS A 119 0.69 -2.55 2.16
CA HIS A 119 -0.03 -3.74 2.61
C HIS A 119 -0.57 -4.53 1.42
N PRO A 120 0.01 -5.66 1.03
CA PRO A 120 -0.60 -6.60 0.10
C PRO A 120 -1.76 -7.36 0.78
N SER A 121 -2.63 -7.96 -0.01
CA SER A 121 -3.65 -8.88 0.47
C SER A 121 -3.10 -10.29 0.58
N LEU A 122 -3.67 -11.11 1.48
CA LEU A 122 -3.32 -12.53 1.62
C LEU A 122 -3.99 -13.39 0.53
N ASP A 123 -5.25 -13.12 0.22
CA ASP A 123 -6.10 -14.00 -0.60
C ASP A 123 -6.18 -13.57 -2.06
N VAL A 124 -6.09 -12.27 -2.31
CA VAL A 124 -6.22 -11.70 -3.65
C VAL A 124 -4.94 -10.99 -4.08
N GLU A 125 -4.59 -11.12 -5.34
CA GLU A 125 -3.62 -10.24 -5.97
C GLU A 125 -4.28 -8.91 -6.29
N GLU A 126 -3.59 -7.81 -6.02
CA GLU A 126 -4.06 -6.45 -6.26
C GLU A 126 -3.16 -5.75 -7.27
N MET A 127 -3.76 -5.03 -8.23
CA MET A 127 -3.00 -4.12 -9.07
C MET A 127 -2.38 -3.00 -8.24
N PRO A 128 -1.28 -2.37 -8.69
CA PRO A 128 -0.70 -1.22 -7.99
C PRO A 128 -1.71 -0.07 -7.86
N GLN A 129 -2.00 0.36 -6.62
CA GLN A 129 -3.03 1.35 -6.32
C GLN A 129 -2.76 2.08 -5.02
N VAL A 130 -3.31 3.29 -4.89
CA VAL A 130 -3.38 4.04 -3.63
C VAL A 130 -4.77 3.83 -3.03
N ARG A 131 -4.85 3.49 -1.75
CA ARG A 131 -6.11 3.52 -0.99
C ARG A 131 -6.08 4.65 0.01
N LEU A 132 -7.18 5.38 0.03
CA LEU A 132 -7.46 6.47 0.96
C LEU A 132 -8.62 6.06 1.86
N TYR A 133 -8.48 6.24 3.16
CA TYR A 133 -9.49 5.87 4.15
C TYR A 133 -10.09 7.12 4.78
N ALA A 134 -11.35 7.46 4.44
CA ALA A 134 -12.04 8.69 4.79
C ALA A 134 -11.16 9.94 4.59
N PRO A 135 -10.64 10.17 3.36
CA PRO A 135 -9.63 11.18 3.10
C PRO A 135 -10.15 12.60 3.24
N ASN A 136 -9.25 13.50 3.61
CA ASN A 136 -9.44 14.94 3.42
C ASN A 136 -9.01 15.38 2.01
N ASP A 137 -9.18 16.66 1.68
CA ASP A 137 -8.87 17.18 0.34
C ASP A 137 -7.36 17.19 0.03
N ASP A 138 -6.51 17.37 1.04
CA ASP A 138 -5.06 17.32 0.86
C ASP A 138 -4.59 15.89 0.54
N GLU A 139 -5.11 14.88 1.22
CA GLU A 139 -4.83 13.48 0.91
C GLU A 139 -5.29 13.08 -0.50
N ARG A 140 -6.49 13.57 -0.93
CA ARG A 140 -6.98 13.37 -2.30
C ARG A 140 -6.03 13.98 -3.33
N ALA A 141 -5.59 15.21 -3.08
CA ALA A 141 -4.67 15.92 -3.97
C ALA A 141 -3.30 15.25 -4.04
N SER A 142 -2.78 14.80 -2.90
CA SER A 142 -1.44 14.22 -2.83
C SER A 142 -1.38 12.76 -3.31
N ALA A 143 -2.50 12.03 -3.29
CA ALA A 143 -2.54 10.64 -3.75
C ALA A 143 -2.15 10.49 -5.23
N CYS A 144 -2.47 11.47 -6.07
CA CYS A 144 -2.08 11.45 -7.48
C CYS A 144 -0.56 11.61 -7.70
N LEU A 145 0.18 12.10 -6.70
CA LEU A 145 1.63 12.28 -6.79
C LEU A 145 2.40 10.95 -6.88
N PHE A 146 1.78 9.84 -6.48
CA PHE A 146 2.38 8.51 -6.65
C PHE A 146 2.42 8.06 -8.11
N GLY A 147 1.53 8.57 -9.00
CA GLY A 147 1.46 8.14 -10.40
C GLY A 147 1.03 6.69 -10.57
N LEU A 148 0.28 6.13 -9.61
CA LEU A 148 -0.29 4.80 -9.72
C LEU A 148 -1.61 4.85 -10.50
N PRO A 149 -1.96 3.78 -11.25
CA PRO A 149 -3.10 3.80 -12.17
C PRO A 149 -4.46 3.99 -11.49
N ALA A 150 -4.57 3.73 -10.19
CA ALA A 150 -5.81 3.91 -9.46
C ALA A 150 -5.61 4.52 -8.06
N VAL A 151 -6.49 5.46 -7.72
CA VAL A 151 -6.73 5.94 -6.36
C VAL A 151 -8.15 5.52 -5.96
N ILE A 152 -8.29 4.82 -4.84
CA ILE A 152 -9.56 4.25 -4.39
C ILE A 152 -9.88 4.80 -3.00
N GLU A 153 -11.04 5.46 -2.86
CA GLU A 153 -11.56 5.85 -1.55
C GLU A 153 -12.29 4.69 -0.86
N ARG A 154 -12.03 4.56 0.43
CA ARG A 154 -12.68 3.57 1.30
C ARG A 154 -13.19 4.26 2.57
N PRO A 155 -14.23 3.72 3.21
CA PRO A 155 -14.60 4.15 4.55
C PRO A 155 -13.46 3.82 5.53
N LEU A 156 -13.37 4.60 6.60
CA LEU A 156 -12.49 4.27 7.71
C LEU A 156 -13.25 3.34 8.66
N GLU A 157 -13.13 2.05 8.44
CA GLU A 157 -13.77 1.01 9.24
C GLU A 157 -12.71 0.06 9.80
N PRO A 158 -12.87 -0.45 11.05
CA PRO A 158 -11.87 -1.31 11.69
C PRO A 158 -11.52 -2.56 10.89
N ASP A 159 -12.49 -3.13 10.18
CA ASP A 159 -12.31 -4.38 9.43
C ASP A 159 -11.73 -4.16 8.01
N ASP A 160 -11.74 -2.92 7.48
CA ASP A 160 -11.27 -2.61 6.14
C ASP A 160 -9.96 -1.80 6.15
N ALA A 161 -9.79 -0.88 7.07
CA ALA A 161 -8.61 -0.04 7.15
C ALA A 161 -7.44 -0.78 7.80
N PRO A 162 -6.21 -0.66 7.24
CA PRO A 162 -5.02 -1.16 7.91
C PRO A 162 -4.87 -0.54 9.31
N ALA A 163 -4.56 -1.37 10.30
CA ALA A 163 -4.46 -0.94 11.70
C ALA A 163 -3.54 0.27 11.90
N LEU A 164 -2.45 0.36 11.13
CA LEU A 164 -1.51 1.48 11.18
C LEU A 164 -2.13 2.77 10.63
N VAL A 165 -2.88 2.70 9.52
CA VAL A 165 -3.59 3.86 8.95
C VAL A 165 -4.66 4.35 9.92
N TRP A 166 -5.39 3.42 10.54
CA TRP A 166 -6.34 3.75 11.60
C TRP A 166 -5.66 4.50 12.76
N ALA A 167 -4.55 3.97 13.27
CA ALA A 167 -3.82 4.53 14.40
C ALA A 167 -3.15 5.89 14.10
N TRP A 168 -2.79 6.17 12.85
CA TRP A 168 -2.24 7.46 12.44
C TRP A 168 -3.28 8.57 12.32
N ARG A 169 -4.54 8.23 12.10
CA ARG A 169 -5.60 9.21 11.79
C ARG A 169 -5.74 10.36 12.80
N PRO A 170 -5.67 10.13 14.12
CA PRO A 170 -5.77 11.21 15.12
C PRO A 170 -4.60 12.22 15.10
N HIS A 171 -3.48 11.87 14.48
CA HIS A 171 -2.24 12.67 14.51
C HIS A 171 -2.12 13.70 13.37
N GLY A 172 -3.18 13.92 12.60
CA GLY A 172 -3.15 14.84 11.44
C GLY A 172 -2.20 14.37 10.34
N GLY A 173 -1.77 15.28 9.46
CA GLY A 173 -0.94 14.95 8.30
C GLY A 173 -1.70 14.15 7.24
N GLU A 174 -0.96 13.56 6.28
CA GLU A 174 -1.54 12.83 5.16
C GLU A 174 -1.16 11.35 5.23
N ASN A 175 -2.15 10.45 5.13
CA ASN A 175 -1.98 9.01 5.31
C ASN A 175 -2.40 8.25 4.04
N PHE A 176 -1.52 7.38 3.56
CA PHE A 176 -1.71 6.61 2.34
C PHE A 176 -1.48 5.12 2.61
N ALA A 177 -2.32 4.26 2.03
CA ALA A 177 -2.05 2.84 1.93
C ALA A 177 -1.77 2.47 0.47
N LEU A 178 -0.59 1.95 0.19
CA LEU A 178 -0.25 1.41 -1.11
C LEU A 178 -0.50 -0.09 -1.13
N ARG A 179 -1.10 -0.54 -2.21
CA ARG A 179 -1.39 -1.96 -2.43
C ARG A 179 -0.87 -2.39 -3.79
N ALA A 180 -0.20 -3.55 -3.84
CA ALA A 180 0.19 -4.20 -5.08
C ALA A 180 0.59 -5.65 -4.81
N GLY A 181 0.14 -6.55 -5.68
CA GLY A 181 0.45 -7.97 -5.60
C GLY A 181 -0.30 -8.68 -4.47
N GLN A 182 0.25 -9.81 -4.07
CA GLN A 182 -0.26 -10.69 -3.01
C GLN A 182 0.83 -10.92 -1.97
N ALA A 183 0.47 -11.12 -0.71
CA ALA A 183 1.39 -11.56 0.35
C ALA A 183 1.94 -12.98 0.07
N ASN A 184 2.98 -13.36 0.80
CA ASN A 184 3.67 -14.66 0.68
C ASN A 184 4.38 -14.93 -0.66
N GLY A 185 4.49 -13.93 -1.53
CA GLY A 185 5.20 -14.03 -2.80
C GLY A 185 5.95 -12.75 -3.15
N LEU A 186 7.06 -12.87 -3.86
CA LEU A 186 7.79 -11.74 -4.44
C LEU A 186 7.40 -11.58 -5.90
N GLN A 187 6.67 -10.51 -6.20
CA GLN A 187 6.17 -10.21 -7.53
C GLN A 187 6.91 -9.00 -8.10
N THR A 188 7.97 -9.24 -8.87
CA THR A 188 8.92 -8.21 -9.31
C THR A 188 8.29 -7.07 -10.09
N ALA A 189 7.27 -7.34 -10.92
CA ALA A 189 6.56 -6.31 -11.70
C ALA A 189 5.81 -5.33 -10.77
N HIS A 190 5.13 -5.85 -9.75
CA HIS A 190 4.45 -5.02 -8.75
C HIS A 190 5.45 -4.24 -7.89
N CYS A 191 6.56 -4.87 -7.50
CA CYS A 191 7.64 -4.20 -6.77
C CYS A 191 8.25 -3.04 -7.56
N GLU A 192 8.46 -3.22 -8.87
CA GLU A 192 8.98 -2.16 -9.73
C GLU A 192 7.99 -1.00 -9.86
N SER A 193 6.70 -1.29 -10.02
CA SER A 193 5.64 -0.27 -10.07
C SER A 193 5.56 0.53 -8.77
N LEU A 194 5.60 -0.13 -7.61
CA LEU A 194 5.62 0.54 -6.30
C LEU A 194 6.89 1.38 -6.11
N PHE A 195 8.05 0.85 -6.50
CA PHE A 195 9.31 1.60 -6.40
C PHE A 195 9.28 2.88 -7.22
N ARG A 196 8.83 2.81 -8.48
CA ARG A 196 8.66 3.99 -9.34
C ARG A 196 7.68 4.99 -8.75
N ALA A 197 6.54 4.52 -8.21
CA ALA A 197 5.56 5.36 -7.57
C ALA A 197 6.13 6.12 -6.36
N LEU A 198 6.91 5.44 -5.51
CA LEU A 198 7.57 6.08 -4.38
C LEU A 198 8.63 7.10 -4.82
N VAL A 199 9.42 6.80 -5.85
CA VAL A 199 10.39 7.74 -6.42
C VAL A 199 9.68 8.95 -7.05
N ALA A 200 8.55 8.75 -7.75
CA ALA A 200 7.72 9.83 -8.27
C ALA A 200 7.15 10.71 -7.15
N PHE A 201 6.69 10.10 -6.06
CA PHE A 201 6.21 10.83 -4.89
C PHE A 201 7.31 11.68 -4.24
N LEU A 202 8.52 11.14 -4.08
CA LEU A 202 9.68 11.86 -3.54
C LEU A 202 10.06 13.09 -4.40
N ASP A 203 10.01 12.95 -5.73
CA ASP A 203 10.26 14.05 -6.67
C ASP A 203 9.16 15.11 -6.60
N ARG A 204 7.91 14.67 -6.74
CA ARG A 204 6.73 15.55 -6.84
C ARG A 204 6.43 16.31 -5.54
N THR A 205 6.82 15.74 -4.38
CA THR A 205 6.75 16.42 -3.07
C THR A 205 7.99 17.27 -2.76
N GLY A 206 9.03 17.20 -3.60
CA GLY A 206 10.28 17.95 -3.40
C GLY A 206 11.17 17.40 -2.29
N ILE A 207 10.87 16.21 -1.74
CA ILE A 207 11.71 15.52 -0.72
C ILE A 207 13.07 15.18 -1.32
N VAL A 208 13.11 14.72 -2.57
CA VAL A 208 14.32 14.53 -3.36
C VAL A 208 14.31 15.53 -4.51
N GLY A 209 15.36 16.30 -4.64
CA GLY A 209 15.55 17.23 -5.76
C GLY A 209 16.51 16.68 -6.79
N GLY A 210 16.33 17.10 -8.07
CA GLY A 210 17.21 16.74 -9.18
C GLY A 210 16.74 15.52 -9.99
N LEU A 211 15.71 14.82 -9.54
CA LEU A 211 15.07 13.78 -10.35
C LEU A 211 14.48 14.41 -11.62
N ARG A 212 14.87 13.88 -12.78
CA ARG A 212 14.35 14.31 -14.10
C ARG A 212 13.41 13.22 -14.61
N LEU A 213 12.32 12.98 -13.87
CA LEU A 213 11.31 12.04 -14.33
C LEU A 213 10.62 12.64 -15.55
N THR A 214 10.54 11.89 -16.63
CA THR A 214 9.70 12.23 -17.78
C THR A 214 8.25 12.31 -17.31
N HIS A 215 7.62 13.44 -17.61
CA HIS A 215 6.25 13.70 -17.22
C HIS A 215 5.33 13.23 -18.32
N GLU A 216 5.13 11.94 -18.41
CA GLU A 216 3.97 11.42 -19.12
C GLU A 216 2.74 11.78 -18.27
N GLU A 217 1.73 12.38 -18.91
CA GLU A 217 0.41 12.54 -18.28
C GLU A 217 -0.12 11.13 -18.06
N GLU A 218 0.03 10.62 -16.85
CA GLU A 218 -0.52 9.31 -16.48
C GLU A 218 -2.03 9.51 -16.30
N ASP A 219 -2.82 8.82 -17.11
CA ASP A 219 -4.26 8.72 -16.92
C ASP A 219 -4.54 7.95 -15.61
N LEU A 220 -4.81 8.70 -14.56
CA LEU A 220 -5.06 8.17 -13.24
C LEU A 220 -6.58 8.07 -13.04
N GLY A 221 -7.05 6.86 -12.74
CA GLY A 221 -8.44 6.63 -12.35
C GLY A 221 -8.65 6.96 -10.88
N TYR A 222 -9.59 7.86 -10.58
CA TYR A 222 -10.04 8.13 -9.22
C TYR A 222 -11.39 7.46 -9.00
N PHE A 223 -11.50 6.60 -7.97
CA PHE A 223 -12.67 5.77 -7.72
C PHE A 223 -13.22 5.99 -6.32
N GLY A 224 -14.42 6.54 -6.24
CA GLY A 224 -15.18 6.58 -5.01
C GLY A 224 -15.72 5.20 -4.60
N GLN A 225 -16.18 5.09 -3.38
CA GLN A 225 -16.65 3.82 -2.81
C GLN A 225 -17.75 3.13 -3.67
N ARG A 226 -18.66 3.90 -4.29
CA ARG A 226 -19.75 3.37 -5.12
C ARG A 226 -19.29 2.81 -6.46
N GLN A 227 -18.07 3.06 -6.86
CA GLN A 227 -17.48 2.61 -8.13
C GLN A 227 -16.71 1.31 -7.99
N VAL A 228 -16.61 0.75 -6.79
CA VAL A 228 -15.95 -0.53 -6.51
C VAL A 228 -16.99 -1.62 -6.44
N PHE A 229 -17.05 -2.46 -7.46
CA PHE A 229 -17.90 -3.64 -7.46
C PHE A 229 -17.16 -4.83 -6.87
N VAL A 230 -17.78 -5.52 -5.92
CA VAL A 230 -17.20 -6.69 -5.23
C VAL A 230 -17.87 -7.95 -5.78
N VAL A 231 -17.04 -8.88 -6.26
CA VAL A 231 -17.48 -10.20 -6.70
C VAL A 231 -17.17 -11.21 -5.60
N LEU A 232 -18.21 -11.85 -5.06
CA LEU A 232 -18.10 -12.88 -4.05
C LEU A 232 -18.35 -14.26 -4.66
N ALA A 233 -17.80 -15.29 -4.03
CA ALA A 233 -18.01 -16.66 -4.41
C ALA A 233 -19.45 -17.11 -4.09
N GLU A 234 -20.15 -17.66 -5.07
CA GLU A 234 -21.47 -18.26 -4.88
C GLU A 234 -21.38 -19.71 -4.39
N GLN A 235 -20.22 -20.36 -4.55
CA GLN A 235 -20.00 -21.76 -4.21
C GLN A 235 -18.59 -21.99 -3.68
N SER A 236 -18.47 -22.98 -2.79
CA SER A 236 -17.17 -23.45 -2.32
C SER A 236 -16.53 -24.40 -3.34
N GLY A 237 -15.19 -24.45 -3.39
CA GLY A 237 -14.44 -25.34 -4.28
C GLY A 237 -12.98 -24.92 -4.47
N ILE A 238 -12.38 -25.37 -5.56
CA ILE A 238 -11.06 -24.96 -6.00
C ILE A 238 -11.23 -23.93 -7.12
N PHE A 239 -10.81 -22.70 -6.87
CA PHE A 239 -10.86 -21.62 -7.86
C PHE A 239 -9.57 -21.56 -8.67
N SER A 240 -9.73 -21.53 -10.00
CA SER A 240 -8.66 -21.27 -10.96
C SER A 240 -8.95 -19.97 -11.70
N SER A 241 -8.15 -18.95 -11.45
CA SER A 241 -8.27 -17.66 -12.13
C SER A 241 -7.81 -17.74 -13.59
N ARG A 242 -8.49 -17.00 -14.49
CA ARG A 242 -8.15 -16.94 -15.94
C ARG A 242 -7.78 -15.55 -16.39
N GLN A 243 -7.80 -14.58 -15.48
CA GLN A 243 -7.52 -13.17 -15.80
C GLN A 243 -6.33 -12.65 -14.99
N GLU A 244 -5.77 -11.53 -15.47
CA GLU A 244 -4.72 -10.77 -14.78
C GLU A 244 -5.30 -9.45 -14.24
N VAL A 245 -4.81 -9.03 -13.07
CA VAL A 245 -5.17 -7.73 -12.49
C VAL A 245 -4.63 -6.57 -13.33
N GLY A 246 -5.32 -5.44 -13.30
CA GLY A 246 -4.92 -4.25 -14.05
C GLY A 246 -5.44 -4.21 -15.50
N ARG A 247 -6.19 -5.24 -15.95
CA ARG A 247 -6.83 -5.22 -17.26
C ARG A 247 -8.31 -4.80 -17.17
N TRP A 248 -8.84 -4.30 -18.28
CA TRP A 248 -10.26 -4.05 -18.43
C TRP A 248 -11.00 -5.35 -18.74
N VAL A 249 -12.10 -5.61 -18.05
CA VAL A 249 -12.99 -6.74 -18.28
C VAL A 249 -14.37 -6.26 -18.72
N GLN A 250 -15.08 -7.08 -19.53
CA GLN A 250 -16.44 -6.82 -19.96
C GLN A 250 -17.45 -7.52 -19.03
N ALA A 251 -18.67 -6.98 -18.94
CA ALA A 251 -19.76 -7.71 -18.26
C ALA A 251 -19.98 -9.07 -18.92
N GLY A 252 -20.07 -10.14 -18.12
CA GLY A 252 -20.18 -11.53 -18.59
C GLY A 252 -18.83 -12.20 -18.93
N GLU A 253 -17.71 -11.46 -18.91
CA GLU A 253 -16.40 -12.05 -19.14
C GLU A 253 -15.99 -12.98 -18.00
N GLU A 254 -15.44 -14.15 -18.31
CA GLU A 254 -15.03 -15.13 -17.32
C GLU A 254 -13.76 -14.69 -16.58
N LEU A 255 -13.86 -14.60 -15.26
CA LEU A 255 -12.73 -14.29 -14.35
C LEU A 255 -11.97 -15.56 -13.94
N GLY A 256 -12.65 -16.68 -13.93
CA GLY A 256 -12.09 -17.98 -13.57
C GLY A 256 -13.16 -19.05 -13.39
N GLN A 257 -12.71 -20.26 -13.03
CA GLN A 257 -13.55 -21.44 -12.90
C GLN A 257 -13.46 -22.04 -11.49
N VAL A 258 -14.59 -22.44 -10.94
CA VAL A 258 -14.67 -23.21 -9.70
C VAL A 258 -14.80 -24.70 -10.02
N TYR A 259 -13.96 -25.50 -9.41
CA TYR A 259 -13.94 -26.96 -9.54
C TYR A 259 -14.39 -27.62 -8.23
N ASP A 260 -15.02 -28.77 -8.35
CA ASP A 260 -15.33 -29.62 -7.21
C ASP A 260 -14.05 -30.19 -6.62
N SER A 261 -13.83 -30.00 -5.32
CA SER A 261 -12.60 -30.44 -4.65
C SER A 261 -12.48 -31.99 -4.49
N PHE A 262 -13.58 -32.71 -4.67
CA PHE A 262 -13.59 -34.18 -4.52
C PHE A 262 -13.53 -34.87 -5.89
N THR A 263 -14.33 -34.42 -6.86
CA THR A 263 -14.42 -35.07 -8.18
C THR A 263 -13.50 -34.45 -9.23
N GLY A 264 -12.99 -33.21 -9.02
CA GLY A 264 -12.24 -32.45 -10.00
C GLY A 264 -13.10 -31.88 -11.15
N GLY A 265 -14.41 -32.11 -11.12
CA GLY A 265 -15.34 -31.63 -12.15
C GLY A 265 -15.58 -30.13 -12.05
N GLU A 266 -15.89 -29.50 -13.18
CA GLU A 266 -16.30 -28.10 -13.22
C GLU A 266 -17.64 -27.91 -12.52
N ARG A 267 -17.71 -26.88 -11.61
CA ARG A 267 -18.95 -26.52 -10.93
C ARG A 267 -19.62 -25.32 -11.56
N ALA A 268 -18.90 -24.18 -11.59
CA ALA A 268 -19.45 -22.93 -12.13
C ALA A 268 -18.34 -22.00 -12.59
N PRO A 269 -18.52 -21.27 -13.70
CA PRO A 269 -17.68 -20.14 -14.04
C PRO A 269 -17.96 -18.97 -13.09
N VAL A 270 -16.92 -18.21 -12.74
CA VAL A 270 -17.08 -16.90 -12.10
C VAL A 270 -16.92 -15.85 -13.18
N VAL A 271 -17.96 -15.05 -13.38
CA VAL A 271 -18.00 -14.02 -14.42
C VAL A 271 -18.01 -12.61 -13.85
N ALA A 272 -17.51 -11.64 -14.60
CA ALA A 272 -17.59 -10.23 -14.26
C ALA A 272 -19.05 -9.75 -14.40
N PRO A 273 -19.71 -9.26 -13.34
CA PRO A 273 -21.08 -8.79 -13.42
C PRO A 273 -21.20 -7.40 -14.08
N VAL A 274 -20.10 -6.65 -14.10
CA VAL A 274 -20.02 -5.31 -14.67
C VAL A 274 -18.74 -5.16 -15.49
N ALA A 275 -18.75 -4.24 -16.47
CA ALA A 275 -17.53 -3.86 -17.17
C ALA A 275 -16.69 -2.90 -16.30
N GLY A 276 -15.37 -3.05 -16.31
CA GLY A 276 -14.48 -2.18 -15.54
C GLY A 276 -13.04 -2.69 -15.46
N LEU A 277 -12.23 -1.97 -14.70
CA LEU A 277 -10.83 -2.30 -14.44
C LEU A 277 -10.74 -3.35 -13.32
N LEU A 278 -10.14 -4.51 -13.59
CA LEU A 278 -9.98 -5.59 -12.62
C LEU A 278 -8.89 -5.22 -11.61
N ALA A 279 -9.30 -4.66 -10.47
CA ALA A 279 -8.37 -4.13 -9.46
C ALA A 279 -7.80 -5.21 -8.55
N SER A 280 -8.56 -6.28 -8.29
CA SER A 280 -8.06 -7.43 -7.54
C SER A 280 -8.70 -8.72 -8.02
N LEU A 281 -7.94 -9.81 -7.94
CA LEU A 281 -8.40 -11.15 -8.30
C LEU A 281 -7.80 -12.18 -7.34
N ARG A 282 -8.64 -13.13 -6.89
CA ARG A 282 -8.23 -14.20 -5.99
C ARG A 282 -7.19 -15.09 -6.65
N ARG A 283 -6.11 -15.34 -5.91
CA ARG A 283 -5.05 -16.27 -6.28
C ARG A 283 -4.99 -17.47 -5.31
N GLN A 284 -5.56 -17.32 -4.12
CA GLN A 284 -5.69 -18.44 -3.19
C GLN A 284 -6.74 -19.42 -3.72
N PRO A 285 -6.35 -20.66 -4.07
CA PRO A 285 -7.24 -21.57 -4.78
C PRO A 285 -8.43 -22.05 -3.96
N LEU A 286 -8.26 -22.23 -2.64
CA LEU A 286 -9.34 -22.69 -1.79
C LEU A 286 -10.38 -21.59 -1.62
N LEU A 287 -11.61 -21.88 -2.04
CA LEU A 287 -12.72 -20.95 -2.08
C LEU A 287 -13.86 -21.47 -1.20
N ARG A 288 -14.40 -20.58 -0.37
CA ARG A 288 -15.64 -20.80 0.38
C ARG A 288 -16.72 -19.88 -0.18
N GLU A 289 -17.96 -20.29 -0.06
CA GLU A 289 -19.10 -19.43 -0.35
C GLU A 289 -19.00 -18.12 0.46
N GLY A 290 -19.22 -16.99 -0.19
CA GLY A 290 -19.06 -15.65 0.37
C GLY A 290 -17.63 -15.09 0.37
N ASP A 291 -16.62 -15.89 0.02
CA ASP A 291 -15.25 -15.37 -0.11
C ASP A 291 -15.12 -14.36 -1.23
N LEU A 292 -14.24 -13.39 -1.04
CA LEU A 292 -13.89 -12.41 -2.06
C LEU A 292 -13.18 -13.09 -3.24
N VAL A 293 -13.71 -12.92 -4.45
CA VAL A 293 -13.08 -13.37 -5.70
C VAL A 293 -12.41 -12.23 -6.44
N ALA A 294 -13.11 -11.11 -6.63
CA ALA A 294 -12.57 -9.99 -7.39
C ALA A 294 -13.13 -8.64 -6.93
N ARG A 295 -12.41 -7.57 -7.25
CA ARG A 295 -12.92 -6.20 -7.23
C ARG A 295 -12.75 -5.60 -8.62
N ILE A 296 -13.84 -5.04 -9.15
CA ILE A 296 -13.89 -4.39 -10.45
C ILE A 296 -14.19 -2.92 -10.22
N LEU A 297 -13.33 -2.04 -10.75
CA LEU A 297 -13.53 -0.60 -10.71
C LEU A 297 -14.32 -0.19 -11.94
N MET A 298 -15.56 0.29 -11.71
CA MET A 298 -16.41 0.82 -12.77
C MET A 298 -15.83 2.15 -13.29
N PRO A 299 -16.19 2.60 -14.53
CA PRO A 299 -15.64 3.81 -15.11
C PRO A 299 -15.65 4.99 -14.15
N ALA A 300 -14.49 5.60 -13.98
CA ALA A 300 -14.26 6.74 -13.10
C ALA A 300 -14.31 8.05 -13.88
N GLN A 301 -14.47 9.15 -13.14
CA GLN A 301 -14.10 10.45 -13.67
C GLN A 301 -12.57 10.50 -13.79
N THR A 302 -12.05 10.82 -14.98
CA THR A 302 -10.61 11.00 -15.18
C THR A 302 -10.17 12.28 -14.47
N VAL A 303 -9.31 12.15 -13.47
CA VAL A 303 -8.73 13.29 -12.76
C VAL A 303 -7.32 13.54 -13.32
N ARG A 304 -7.10 14.72 -13.88
CA ARG A 304 -5.76 15.16 -14.27
C ARG A 304 -5.06 15.74 -13.05
N CYS A 305 -3.87 15.22 -12.74
CA CYS A 305 -3.02 15.76 -11.70
C CYS A 305 -2.31 17.00 -12.23
N GLU A 306 -2.83 18.21 -11.93
CA GLU A 306 -2.13 19.45 -12.23
C GLU A 306 -1.03 19.70 -11.19
N ARG A 307 0.21 19.85 -11.67
CA ARG A 307 1.34 20.23 -10.84
C ARG A 307 1.19 21.66 -10.35
N SER A 308 1.08 21.84 -9.04
CA SER A 308 1.45 23.13 -8.45
C SER A 308 2.98 23.19 -8.32
N ARG A 309 3.62 24.09 -9.08
CA ARG A 309 5.02 24.46 -8.84
C ARG A 309 5.09 25.07 -7.44
N LEU A 310 5.65 24.34 -6.50
CA LEU A 310 5.99 24.87 -5.17
C LEU A 310 7.09 25.93 -5.32
N ARG A 311 6.72 27.14 -5.66
CA ARG A 311 7.44 28.36 -5.31
C ARG A 311 6.68 28.97 -4.13
N GLY A 312 7.25 28.84 -2.94
CA GLY A 312 7.23 29.76 -1.79
C GLY A 312 5.95 30.45 -1.31
N GLU A 313 4.75 30.05 -1.74
CA GLU A 313 3.50 30.66 -1.32
C GLU A 313 2.47 29.56 -0.99
N ARG A 314 1.67 29.81 0.04
CA ARG A 314 0.53 28.94 0.41
C ARG A 314 -0.36 28.78 -0.82
N HIS A 315 -0.36 27.60 -1.42
CA HIS A 315 -1.18 27.31 -2.59
C HIS A 315 -2.51 26.70 -2.17
N GLU A 316 -3.57 27.40 -2.51
CA GLU A 316 -4.90 26.83 -2.66
C GLU A 316 -4.87 25.85 -3.84
N ARG A 317 -4.89 24.55 -3.54
CA ARG A 317 -5.00 23.48 -4.54
C ARG A 317 -6.49 23.36 -4.93
N ARG A 318 -6.83 23.76 -6.15
CA ARG A 318 -8.18 23.55 -6.69
C ARG A 318 -8.26 22.24 -7.45
N PHE A 319 -9.18 21.38 -7.05
CA PHE A 319 -9.61 20.24 -7.85
C PHE A 319 -10.47 20.74 -9.02
N GLY A 320 -10.05 20.48 -10.26
CA GLY A 320 -10.86 20.71 -11.45
C GLY A 320 -11.60 19.44 -11.83
N PHE A 321 -12.87 19.36 -11.48
CA PHE A 321 -13.77 18.35 -12.06
C PHE A 321 -14.29 18.88 -13.39
N ARG A 322 -14.13 18.14 -14.48
CA ARG A 322 -14.88 18.38 -15.71
C ARG A 322 -16.04 17.40 -15.76
N SER A 323 -17.23 17.96 -15.90
CA SER A 323 -18.51 17.27 -16.17
C SER A 323 -18.54 16.68 -17.59
#